data_c9e71e8de148423724ca77da0d32706e
#
_entry.id   c9e71e8de148423724ca77da0d32706e
#
_cell.length_a   1.000
_cell.length_b   1.000
_cell.length_c   1.000
_cell.angle_alpha   90.00
_cell.angle_beta   90.00
_cell.angle_gamma   90.00
#
_symmetry.space_group_name_H-M   'P 1'
#
loop_
_entity.id
_entity.type
_entity.pdbx_description
1 polymer ?
#
loop_
_entity_poly.entity_id
_entity_poly.type
_entity_poly.pdbx_seq_one_letter_code
_entity_poly.pdbx_strand_id
1 'polypeptide(L)'
;NLFLQEGWMSPLALEPKKNEDGSYVKDKDGNLQYPEFNEEQCREGLYSNPNCGKENYDEWFDYYYHAWIDDSDYQVIKDLDLNCIRIPFYWRNLLNDDLTRKTEDVAFRYLDDIVSKCKEHGLYAVLDLHGAPGSQNGYEHSGEQRYGASLFTNPDYINATVDLWNYVSEHYNGTRSDLSSTIATYDILNEPTEVFEGTTTKVVHEVYDKIYKSIREKEDQHVITFEACWTFDKLPNPKKYGWENVQYEYHWYNFSHDFIPYPLYYAYQDMMNMGRNYNVPVLIGEFTYFEEKDAWKDAFDLFKKRNYSFTVWSYKVTTPGWWTSSWGILTACLNLNVETEETKCNVATCTFDEFKAMCDKVKSDQCQKATAYEMVKNRNN
;
A
#
# COMPACT_ATOMS: atom_id res chain seq x y z
N ASN A 1 -1.70 7.07 2.90
CA ASN A 1 -1.95 5.70 3.37
C ASN A 1 -3.04 5.68 4.41
N LEU A 2 -4.05 4.83 4.22
CA LEU A 2 -5.13 4.65 5.20
C LEU A 2 -4.77 3.67 6.32
N PHE A 3 -3.54 3.20 6.35
CA PHE A 3 -3.00 2.37 7.42
C PHE A 3 -1.47 2.38 7.38
N LEU A 4 -0.86 1.89 8.44
CA LEU A 4 0.58 1.73 8.52
C LEU A 4 0.98 0.38 7.93
N GLN A 5 1.60 0.40 6.75
CA GLN A 5 2.01 -0.80 6.02
C GLN A 5 3.29 -1.38 6.62
N GLU A 6 4.36 -0.64 6.48
CA GLU A 6 5.69 -1.02 6.94
C GLU A 6 6.24 0.05 7.89
N GLY A 7 6.61 -0.36 9.09
CA GLY A 7 7.01 0.58 10.14
C GLY A 7 8.19 1.48 9.77
N TRP A 8 9.07 1.01 8.87
CA TRP A 8 10.20 1.81 8.43
C TRP A 8 9.76 3.04 7.60
N MET A 9 8.62 2.97 6.93
CA MET A 9 8.05 4.10 6.16
C MET A 9 7.42 5.18 7.04
N SER A 10 7.11 4.86 8.30
CA SER A 10 6.34 5.70 9.21
C SER A 10 7.22 6.51 10.17
N PRO A 11 6.77 7.69 10.62
CA PRO A 11 7.37 8.42 11.73
C PRO A 11 7.03 7.80 13.09
N LEU A 12 6.13 6.81 13.12
CA LEU A 12 5.67 6.10 14.32
C LEU A 12 6.45 4.79 14.50
N ALA A 13 6.61 4.36 15.73
CA ALA A 13 7.26 3.09 16.08
C ALA A 13 6.87 2.65 17.49
N LEU A 14 7.38 1.50 17.91
CA LEU A 14 7.53 1.13 19.30
C LEU A 14 8.89 1.64 19.84
N GLU A 15 9.21 1.35 21.09
CA GLU A 15 10.50 1.72 21.66
C GLU A 15 11.66 1.06 20.86
N PRO A 16 12.76 1.79 20.57
CA PRO A 16 13.93 1.19 19.95
C PRO A 16 14.49 0.03 20.78
N LYS A 17 15.06 -0.96 20.10
CA LYS A 17 15.68 -2.12 20.75
C LYS A 17 16.79 -1.67 21.69
N LYS A 18 16.89 -2.33 22.86
CA LYS A 18 17.94 -2.09 23.86
C LYS A 18 18.81 -3.32 24.07
N ASN A 19 20.08 -3.09 24.34
CA ASN A 19 21.03 -4.07 24.81
C ASN A 19 20.75 -4.41 26.30
N GLU A 20 21.41 -5.42 26.82
CA GLU A 20 21.28 -5.81 28.24
C GLU A 20 21.72 -4.72 29.22
N ASP A 21 22.61 -3.83 28.82
CA ASP A 21 23.07 -2.69 29.60
C ASP A 21 22.17 -1.44 29.55
N GLY A 22 21.05 -1.55 28.79
CA GLY A 22 20.09 -0.46 28.60
C GLY A 22 20.43 0.52 27.48
N SER A 23 21.58 0.39 26.83
CA SER A 23 21.94 1.20 25.66
C SER A 23 21.12 0.78 24.42
N TYR A 24 20.87 1.73 23.51
CA TYR A 24 20.14 1.41 22.27
C TYR A 24 20.97 0.58 21.29
N VAL A 25 20.32 -0.37 20.65
CA VAL A 25 20.89 -1.14 19.54
C VAL A 25 20.95 -0.26 18.29
N LYS A 26 22.11 -0.25 17.62
CA LYS A 26 22.36 0.50 16.40
C LYS A 26 22.80 -0.42 15.27
N ASP A 27 22.49 -0.02 14.03
CA ASP A 27 23.04 -0.65 12.85
C ASP A 27 24.51 -0.20 12.59
N LYS A 28 25.11 -0.72 11.51
CA LYS A 28 26.48 -0.38 11.10
C LYS A 28 26.68 1.11 10.76
N ASP A 29 25.61 1.82 10.44
CA ASP A 29 25.61 3.24 10.06
C ASP A 29 25.26 4.15 11.25
N GLY A 30 25.03 3.56 12.44
CA GLY A 30 24.71 4.27 13.69
C GLY A 30 23.23 4.58 13.90
N ASN A 31 22.34 4.10 13.03
CA ASN A 31 20.92 4.33 13.17
C ASN A 31 20.30 3.43 14.23
N LEU A 32 19.30 3.93 14.94
CA LEU A 32 18.52 3.16 15.91
C LEU A 32 17.78 2.00 15.24
N GLN A 33 17.88 0.82 15.84
CA GLN A 33 17.09 -0.33 15.42
C GLN A 33 15.77 -0.39 16.19
N TYR A 34 14.68 -0.50 15.44
CA TYR A 34 13.34 -0.66 15.98
C TYR A 34 12.90 -2.14 15.89
N PRO A 35 11.97 -2.60 16.76
CA PRO A 35 11.26 -3.85 16.52
C PRO A 35 10.44 -3.75 15.23
N GLU A 36 10.02 -4.88 14.70
CA GLU A 36 9.02 -4.90 13.65
C GLU A 36 7.79 -4.13 14.08
N PHE A 37 7.19 -3.41 13.13
CA PHE A 37 6.10 -2.50 13.43
C PHE A 37 5.17 -2.39 12.21
N ASN A 38 3.94 -2.81 12.39
CA ASN A 38 2.89 -2.82 11.38
C ASN A 38 1.60 -2.22 11.93
N GLU A 39 0.51 -2.27 11.17
CA GLU A 39 -0.78 -1.69 11.56
C GLU A 39 -1.31 -2.25 12.88
N GLU A 40 -1.27 -3.57 13.09
CA GLU A 40 -1.77 -4.19 14.33
C GLU A 40 -0.98 -3.70 15.54
N GLN A 41 0.34 -3.69 15.44
CA GLN A 41 1.22 -3.25 16.53
C GLN A 41 1.07 -1.74 16.80
N CYS A 42 0.85 -0.95 15.75
CA CYS A 42 0.54 0.48 15.90
C CYS A 42 -0.77 0.68 16.66
N ARG A 43 -1.81 -0.01 16.23
CA ARG A 43 -3.15 0.03 16.84
C ARG A 43 -3.12 -0.45 18.29
N GLU A 44 -2.51 -1.58 18.56
CA GLU A 44 -2.34 -2.11 19.91
C GLU A 44 -1.54 -1.16 20.81
N GLY A 45 -0.47 -0.56 20.27
CA GLY A 45 0.32 0.43 20.96
C GLY A 45 -0.50 1.66 21.35
N LEU A 46 -1.26 2.22 20.41
CA LEU A 46 -2.15 3.36 20.68
C LEU A 46 -3.28 3.00 21.65
N TYR A 47 -3.87 1.81 21.53
CA TYR A 47 -4.93 1.36 22.46
C TYR A 47 -4.42 1.15 23.88
N SER A 48 -3.18 0.73 24.05
CA SER A 48 -2.54 0.56 25.37
C SER A 48 -1.92 1.84 25.91
N ASN A 49 -1.75 2.87 25.09
CA ASN A 49 -1.20 4.15 25.50
C ASN A 49 -2.17 4.88 26.47
N PRO A 50 -1.74 5.21 27.71
CA PRO A 50 -2.62 5.87 28.66
C PRO A 50 -3.08 7.28 28.25
N ASN A 51 -2.40 7.89 27.24
CA ASN A 51 -2.78 9.20 26.70
C ASN A 51 -3.72 9.11 25.50
N CYS A 52 -3.87 7.94 24.89
CA CYS A 52 -4.72 7.69 23.72
C CYS A 52 -5.89 6.78 24.11
N GLY A 53 -5.63 5.50 24.36
CA GLY A 53 -6.68 4.51 24.57
C GLY A 53 -7.53 4.25 23.33
N LYS A 54 -8.53 3.39 23.46
CA LYS A 54 -9.48 3.14 22.37
C LYS A 54 -10.41 4.33 22.13
N GLU A 55 -10.68 5.09 23.17
CA GLU A 55 -11.60 6.21 23.15
C GLU A 55 -11.11 7.41 22.34
N ASN A 56 -9.79 7.64 22.28
CA ASN A 56 -9.20 8.75 21.52
C ASN A 56 -8.51 8.31 20.22
N TYR A 57 -8.51 7.00 19.92
CA TYR A 57 -7.83 6.45 18.74
C TYR A 57 -8.26 7.14 17.45
N ASP A 58 -9.54 7.38 17.25
CA ASP A 58 -10.05 7.98 16.02
C ASP A 58 -9.55 9.43 15.84
N GLU A 59 -9.41 10.20 16.93
CA GLU A 59 -8.84 11.55 16.87
C GLU A 59 -7.35 11.52 16.47
N TRP A 60 -6.59 10.59 17.04
CA TRP A 60 -5.17 10.43 16.72
C TRP A 60 -4.96 9.95 15.29
N PHE A 61 -5.77 8.99 14.85
CA PHE A 61 -5.72 8.48 13.49
C PHE A 61 -6.12 9.54 12.46
N ASP A 62 -7.12 10.34 12.76
CA ASP A 62 -7.54 11.47 11.92
C ASP A 62 -6.41 12.47 11.71
N TYR A 63 -5.68 12.80 12.78
CA TYR A 63 -4.49 13.66 12.67
C TYR A 63 -3.39 13.04 11.82
N TYR A 64 -3.08 11.76 12.03
CA TYR A 64 -2.10 11.02 11.23
C TYR A 64 -2.47 11.01 9.74
N TYR A 65 -3.72 10.73 9.45
CA TYR A 65 -4.24 10.72 8.08
C TYR A 65 -4.03 12.06 7.38
N HIS A 66 -4.43 13.16 7.98
CA HIS A 66 -4.29 14.50 7.40
C HIS A 66 -2.84 15.01 7.35
N ALA A 67 -1.93 14.44 8.13
CA ALA A 67 -0.51 14.71 8.00
C ALA A 67 0.13 14.00 6.80
N TRP A 68 -0.38 12.81 6.44
CA TRP A 68 0.12 12.06 5.29
C TRP A 68 -0.33 12.63 3.96
N ILE A 69 -1.54 13.13 3.87
CA ILE A 69 -2.08 13.65 2.62
C ILE A 69 -2.96 14.87 2.90
N ASP A 70 -2.67 15.97 2.24
CA ASP A 70 -3.45 17.19 2.24
C ASP A 70 -3.58 17.77 0.81
N ASP A 71 -4.23 18.91 0.64
CA ASP A 71 -4.45 19.52 -0.67
C ASP A 71 -3.15 19.81 -1.43
N SER A 72 -2.04 20.09 -0.73
CA SER A 72 -0.74 20.32 -1.37
C SER A 72 -0.15 19.07 -2.00
N ASP A 73 -0.44 17.89 -1.44
CA ASP A 73 0.00 16.61 -1.99
C ASP A 73 -0.66 16.30 -3.34
N TYR A 74 -1.96 16.55 -3.46
CA TYR A 74 -2.65 16.38 -4.75
C TYR A 74 -2.09 17.33 -5.82
N GLN A 75 -1.70 18.55 -5.44
CA GLN A 75 -1.05 19.46 -6.38
C GLN A 75 0.33 18.96 -6.81
N VAL A 76 1.14 18.41 -5.89
CA VAL A 76 2.43 17.78 -6.23
C VAL A 76 2.24 16.64 -7.22
N ILE A 77 1.24 15.78 -7.03
CA ILE A 77 0.94 14.66 -7.93
C ILE A 77 0.58 15.16 -9.33
N LYS A 78 -0.21 16.23 -9.41
CA LYS A 78 -0.54 16.88 -10.69
C LYS A 78 0.67 17.54 -11.36
N ASP A 79 1.53 18.21 -10.60
CA ASP A 79 2.74 18.85 -11.11
C ASP A 79 3.75 17.83 -11.66
N LEU A 80 3.62 16.57 -11.24
CA LEU A 80 4.33 15.42 -11.79
C LEU A 80 3.67 14.85 -13.06
N ASP A 81 2.56 15.44 -13.53
CA ASP A 81 1.77 14.95 -14.66
C ASP A 81 1.29 13.49 -14.46
N LEU A 82 1.06 13.10 -13.21
CA LEU A 82 0.42 11.84 -12.85
C LEU A 82 -1.09 12.02 -12.86
N ASN A 83 -1.83 10.95 -13.16
CA ASN A 83 -3.28 10.98 -13.31
C ASN A 83 -4.04 10.04 -12.38
N CYS A 84 -3.35 9.26 -11.57
CA CYS A 84 -4.00 8.37 -10.60
C CYS A 84 -3.21 8.25 -9.30
N ILE A 85 -3.92 7.82 -8.26
CA ILE A 85 -3.37 7.47 -6.95
C ILE A 85 -3.84 6.05 -6.62
N ARG A 86 -2.90 5.13 -6.31
CA ARG A 86 -3.21 3.85 -5.69
C ARG A 86 -3.32 4.08 -4.19
N ILE A 87 -4.45 3.66 -3.61
CA ILE A 87 -4.85 3.95 -2.23
C ILE A 87 -4.87 2.65 -1.45
N PRO A 88 -3.76 2.28 -0.81
CA PRO A 88 -3.73 1.14 0.08
C PRO A 88 -4.66 1.38 1.27
N PHE A 89 -5.56 0.43 1.56
CA PHE A 89 -6.40 0.44 2.75
C PHE A 89 -6.37 -0.93 3.45
N TYR A 90 -6.72 -0.90 4.73
CA TYR A 90 -6.68 -2.06 5.60
C TYR A 90 -8.11 -2.51 5.93
N TRP A 91 -8.34 -3.79 6.03
CA TRP A 91 -9.69 -4.32 6.29
C TRP A 91 -10.39 -3.68 7.51
N ARG A 92 -9.63 -3.32 8.55
CA ARG A 92 -10.16 -2.63 9.73
C ARG A 92 -10.58 -1.18 9.49
N ASN A 93 -10.30 -0.61 8.32
CA ASN A 93 -10.93 0.65 7.94
C ASN A 93 -12.45 0.46 7.77
N LEU A 94 -12.87 -0.68 7.22
CA LEU A 94 -14.24 -0.95 6.83
C LEU A 94 -14.99 -1.91 7.77
N LEU A 95 -14.27 -2.82 8.44
CA LEU A 95 -14.85 -3.83 9.32
C LEU A 95 -14.45 -3.63 10.77
N ASN A 96 -15.29 -4.13 11.67
CA ASN A 96 -15.03 -4.26 13.10
C ASN A 96 -14.12 -5.46 13.38
N ASP A 97 -13.61 -5.59 14.61
CA ASP A 97 -12.75 -6.71 15.04
C ASP A 97 -13.43 -8.08 14.92
N ASP A 98 -14.76 -8.11 14.99
CA ASP A 98 -15.59 -9.32 14.82
C ASP A 98 -15.95 -9.60 13.34
N LEU A 99 -15.29 -8.91 12.41
CA LEU A 99 -15.49 -9.00 10.96
C LEU A 99 -16.84 -8.46 10.45
N THR A 100 -17.67 -7.86 11.30
CA THR A 100 -18.90 -7.19 10.87
C THR A 100 -18.59 -5.83 10.25
N ARG A 101 -19.47 -5.36 9.36
CA ARG A 101 -19.32 -4.03 8.73
C ARG A 101 -19.44 -2.93 9.78
N LYS A 102 -18.57 -1.93 9.72
CA LYS A 102 -18.78 -0.66 10.40
C LYS A 102 -19.97 0.08 9.77
N THR A 103 -20.51 1.10 10.44
CA THR A 103 -21.45 2.00 9.79
C THR A 103 -20.81 2.73 8.62
N GLU A 104 -21.59 3.03 7.60
CA GLU A 104 -21.08 3.53 6.30
C GLU A 104 -20.28 4.84 6.45
N ASP A 105 -20.76 5.75 7.31
CA ASP A 105 -20.12 7.02 7.62
C ASP A 105 -18.75 6.88 8.31
N VAL A 106 -18.56 5.82 9.09
CA VAL A 106 -17.27 5.48 9.72
C VAL A 106 -16.37 4.74 8.76
N ALA A 107 -16.90 3.74 8.06
CA ALA A 107 -16.14 2.86 7.18
C ALA A 107 -15.48 3.64 6.02
N PHE A 108 -16.25 4.50 5.36
CA PHE A 108 -15.80 5.17 4.13
C PHE A 108 -15.28 6.59 4.35
N ARG A 109 -15.27 7.10 5.59
CA ARG A 109 -14.85 8.48 5.89
C ARG A 109 -13.59 8.91 5.11
N TYR A 110 -12.53 8.17 5.23
CA TYR A 110 -11.23 8.52 4.62
C TYR A 110 -11.15 8.12 3.15
N LEU A 111 -11.74 7.00 2.75
CA LEU A 111 -11.80 6.62 1.33
C LEU A 111 -12.61 7.64 0.54
N ASP A 112 -13.75 8.06 1.03
CA ASP A 112 -14.58 9.08 0.40
C ASP A 112 -13.87 10.43 0.30
N ASP A 113 -13.12 10.80 1.35
CA ASP A 113 -12.34 12.02 1.34
C ASP A 113 -11.28 11.97 0.23
N ILE A 114 -10.44 10.92 0.17
CA ILE A 114 -9.42 10.79 -0.87
C ILE A 114 -10.04 10.73 -2.27
N VAL A 115 -11.09 9.93 -2.47
CA VAL A 115 -11.72 9.80 -3.80
C VAL A 115 -12.39 11.12 -4.22
N SER A 116 -13.00 11.85 -3.28
CA SER A 116 -13.54 13.20 -3.54
C SER A 116 -12.44 14.17 -3.95
N LYS A 117 -11.30 14.17 -3.23
CA LYS A 117 -10.13 14.97 -3.58
C LYS A 117 -9.53 14.57 -4.92
N CYS A 118 -9.46 13.29 -5.24
CA CYS A 118 -9.07 12.84 -6.58
C CYS A 118 -9.98 13.45 -7.65
N LYS A 119 -11.29 13.41 -7.44
CA LYS A 119 -12.28 14.01 -8.36
C LYS A 119 -12.08 15.52 -8.51
N GLU A 120 -11.91 16.26 -7.40
CA GLU A 120 -11.64 17.70 -7.40
C GLU A 120 -10.40 18.07 -8.20
N HIS A 121 -9.34 17.27 -8.09
CA HIS A 121 -8.06 17.50 -8.76
C HIS A 121 -7.97 16.84 -10.15
N GLY A 122 -9.02 16.15 -10.63
CA GLY A 122 -9.02 15.47 -11.93
C GLY A 122 -8.08 14.27 -11.99
N LEU A 123 -7.95 13.57 -10.87
CA LEU A 123 -7.19 12.34 -10.71
C LEU A 123 -8.15 11.15 -10.62
N TYR A 124 -7.64 9.96 -10.90
CA TYR A 124 -8.34 8.69 -10.66
C TYR A 124 -7.82 8.02 -9.39
N ALA A 125 -8.65 7.18 -8.79
CA ALA A 125 -8.32 6.37 -7.63
C ALA A 125 -8.26 4.88 -7.98
N VAL A 126 -7.23 4.19 -7.53
CA VAL A 126 -7.13 2.73 -7.49
C VAL A 126 -7.34 2.32 -6.04
N LEU A 127 -8.40 1.60 -5.72
CA LEU A 127 -8.67 1.15 -4.36
C LEU A 127 -8.01 -0.20 -4.13
N ASP A 128 -6.99 -0.23 -3.28
CA ASP A 128 -6.14 -1.38 -3.03
C ASP A 128 -6.39 -1.97 -1.63
N LEU A 129 -6.95 -3.19 -1.56
CA LEU A 129 -7.00 -3.93 -0.31
C LEU A 129 -5.61 -4.50 0.02
N HIS A 130 -4.82 -3.68 0.67
CA HIS A 130 -3.42 -3.98 0.98
C HIS A 130 -3.25 -4.94 2.16
N GLY A 131 -4.23 -4.99 3.05
CA GLY A 131 -4.29 -5.94 4.14
C GLY A 131 -5.70 -6.49 4.35
N ALA A 132 -5.86 -7.79 4.12
CA ALA A 132 -7.12 -8.52 4.25
C ALA A 132 -7.24 -9.21 5.61
N PRO A 133 -8.47 -9.54 6.07
CA PRO A 133 -8.66 -10.34 7.28
C PRO A 133 -7.83 -11.63 7.27
N GLY A 134 -7.03 -11.85 8.30
CA GLY A 134 -6.18 -13.02 8.41
C GLY A 134 -4.92 -13.00 7.57
N SER A 135 -4.57 -11.87 6.98
CA SER A 135 -3.43 -11.66 6.08
C SER A 135 -3.44 -12.55 4.82
N GLN A 136 -3.19 -11.97 3.68
CA GLN A 136 -3.09 -12.67 2.40
C GLN A 136 -1.67 -13.19 2.12
N ASN A 137 -0.66 -12.75 2.88
CA ASN A 137 0.73 -13.15 2.64
C ASN A 137 1.55 -13.41 3.91
N GLY A 138 1.07 -13.03 5.10
CA GLY A 138 1.77 -13.23 6.37
C GLY A 138 2.91 -12.26 6.65
N TYR A 139 3.16 -11.29 5.76
CA TYR A 139 4.21 -10.29 5.91
C TYR A 139 3.69 -9.02 6.57
N GLU A 140 4.61 -8.19 7.09
CA GLU A 140 4.28 -6.96 7.82
C GLU A 140 3.45 -5.97 7.00
N HIS A 141 3.69 -5.85 5.69
CA HIS A 141 2.97 -4.95 4.81
C HIS A 141 1.50 -5.32 4.58
N SER A 142 1.06 -6.54 4.95
CA SER A 142 -0.36 -6.88 5.01
C SER A 142 -1.07 -6.36 6.27
N GLY A 143 -0.38 -5.55 7.09
CA GLY A 143 -0.91 -4.96 8.31
C GLY A 143 -0.77 -5.83 9.55
N GLU A 144 -0.58 -7.13 9.40
CA GLU A 144 -0.31 -8.06 10.50
C GLU A 144 0.70 -9.13 10.08
N GLN A 145 1.77 -9.26 10.86
CA GLN A 145 2.75 -10.31 10.62
C GLN A 145 2.37 -11.58 11.35
N ARG A 146 2.26 -12.65 10.61
CA ARG A 146 1.94 -13.98 11.15
C ARG A 146 2.57 -15.09 10.32
N TYR A 147 2.71 -16.25 10.90
CA TYR A 147 3.11 -17.42 10.13
C TYR A 147 1.94 -17.90 9.26
N GLY A 148 2.05 -17.67 7.96
CA GLY A 148 1.10 -18.11 6.95
C GLY A 148 0.04 -17.08 6.57
N ALA A 149 -0.55 -17.28 5.41
CA ALA A 149 -1.63 -16.48 4.86
C ALA A 149 -2.99 -17.06 5.28
N SER A 150 -3.44 -16.75 6.49
CA SER A 150 -4.65 -17.35 7.07
C SER A 150 -5.92 -16.99 6.33
N LEU A 151 -5.92 -15.92 5.54
CA LEU A 151 -7.03 -15.60 4.64
C LEU A 151 -7.47 -16.81 3.82
N PHE A 152 -6.51 -17.56 3.23
CA PHE A 152 -6.83 -18.63 2.29
C PHE A 152 -7.22 -19.97 2.95
N THR A 153 -7.02 -20.10 4.25
CA THR A 153 -7.28 -21.33 5.00
C THR A 153 -8.45 -21.21 5.97
N ASN A 154 -8.93 -20.00 6.24
CA ASN A 154 -10.05 -19.75 7.14
C ASN A 154 -11.28 -19.24 6.35
N PRO A 155 -12.39 -20.02 6.33
CA PRO A 155 -13.62 -19.62 5.64
C PRO A 155 -14.20 -18.29 6.12
N ASP A 156 -14.07 -17.94 7.41
CA ASP A 156 -14.61 -16.70 7.95
C ASP A 156 -13.86 -15.48 7.39
N TYR A 157 -12.53 -15.58 7.25
CA TYR A 157 -11.73 -14.53 6.62
C TYR A 157 -12.02 -14.37 5.12
N ILE A 158 -12.20 -15.50 4.41
CA ILE A 158 -12.62 -15.47 3.00
C ILE A 158 -13.98 -14.77 2.86
N ASN A 159 -14.95 -15.17 3.68
CA ASN A 159 -16.31 -14.60 3.65
C ASN A 159 -16.29 -13.11 4.01
N ALA A 160 -15.52 -12.71 5.02
CA ALA A 160 -15.36 -11.32 5.41
C ALA A 160 -14.72 -10.48 4.29
N THR A 161 -13.73 -11.03 3.58
CA THR A 161 -13.09 -10.33 2.44
C THR A 161 -14.05 -10.18 1.26
N VAL A 162 -14.85 -11.20 0.96
CA VAL A 162 -15.91 -11.11 -0.05
C VAL A 162 -16.95 -10.07 0.34
N ASP A 163 -17.40 -10.08 1.60
CA ASP A 163 -18.38 -9.10 2.11
C ASP A 163 -17.82 -7.67 2.14
N LEU A 164 -16.54 -7.50 2.43
CA LEU A 164 -15.86 -6.21 2.36
C LEU A 164 -15.94 -5.61 0.94
N TRP A 165 -15.65 -6.40 -0.08
CA TRP A 165 -15.75 -5.94 -1.47
C TRP A 165 -17.19 -5.72 -1.93
N ASN A 166 -18.16 -6.49 -1.41
CA ASN A 166 -19.57 -6.17 -1.58
C ASN A 166 -19.92 -4.81 -0.99
N TYR A 167 -19.39 -4.52 0.19
CA TYR A 167 -19.63 -3.25 0.86
C TYR A 167 -19.05 -2.08 0.07
N VAL A 168 -17.81 -2.21 -0.44
CA VAL A 168 -17.20 -1.21 -1.33
C VAL A 168 -18.04 -1.01 -2.59
N SER A 169 -18.47 -2.09 -3.23
CA SER A 169 -19.29 -2.04 -4.44
C SER A 169 -20.66 -1.39 -4.17
N GLU A 170 -21.35 -1.80 -3.12
CA GLU A 170 -22.65 -1.20 -2.72
C GLU A 170 -22.53 0.29 -2.46
N HIS A 171 -21.40 0.73 -1.85
CA HIS A 171 -21.14 2.12 -1.59
C HIS A 171 -20.90 2.93 -2.86
N TYR A 172 -19.93 2.56 -3.69
CA TYR A 172 -19.52 3.34 -4.86
C TYR A 172 -20.37 3.11 -6.10
N ASN A 173 -21.07 1.99 -6.21
CA ASN A 173 -22.06 1.78 -7.27
C ASN A 173 -23.47 2.25 -6.85
N GLY A 174 -23.68 2.54 -5.57
CA GLY A 174 -24.95 2.96 -4.96
C GLY A 174 -24.88 4.30 -4.25
N THR A 175 -24.59 4.31 -2.94
CA THR A 175 -24.66 5.49 -2.06
C THR A 175 -23.82 6.66 -2.54
N ARG A 176 -22.58 6.39 -2.99
CA ARG A 176 -21.63 7.38 -3.52
C ARG A 176 -21.35 7.16 -5.01
N SER A 177 -22.39 6.85 -5.78
CA SER A 177 -22.29 6.73 -7.24
C SER A 177 -21.80 8.02 -7.94
N ASP A 178 -21.87 9.16 -7.26
CA ASP A 178 -21.26 10.42 -7.70
C ASP A 178 -19.71 10.35 -7.78
N LEU A 179 -19.08 9.44 -7.04
CA LEU A 179 -17.64 9.18 -7.05
C LEU A 179 -17.23 8.00 -7.95
N SER A 180 -18.17 7.18 -8.37
CA SER A 180 -17.93 5.94 -9.14
C SER A 180 -16.97 6.14 -10.32
N SER A 181 -17.20 7.17 -11.14
CA SER A 181 -16.37 7.46 -12.32
C SER A 181 -14.94 7.93 -12.00
N THR A 182 -14.65 8.23 -10.74
CA THR A 182 -13.31 8.61 -10.27
C THR A 182 -12.48 7.37 -9.93
N ILE A 183 -13.13 6.26 -9.63
CA ILE A 183 -12.46 4.99 -9.31
C ILE A 183 -12.08 4.29 -10.62
N ALA A 184 -10.79 4.14 -10.86
CA ALA A 184 -10.27 3.47 -12.05
C ALA A 184 -10.43 1.95 -11.94
N THR A 185 -10.16 1.39 -10.77
CA THR A 185 -10.23 -0.06 -10.55
C THR A 185 -10.28 -0.39 -9.05
N TYR A 186 -10.84 -1.57 -8.77
CA TYR A 186 -10.71 -2.26 -7.49
C TYR A 186 -9.53 -3.24 -7.58
N ASP A 187 -8.44 -2.92 -6.90
CA ASP A 187 -7.28 -3.79 -6.71
C ASP A 187 -7.57 -4.66 -5.50
N ILE A 188 -8.05 -5.88 -5.78
CA ILE A 188 -8.82 -6.63 -4.79
C ILE A 188 -7.98 -7.32 -3.72
N LEU A 189 -6.67 -7.45 -3.91
CA LEU A 189 -5.80 -8.08 -2.92
C LEU A 189 -4.33 -7.87 -3.28
N ASN A 190 -3.62 -7.08 -2.47
CA ASN A 190 -2.19 -6.82 -2.62
C ASN A 190 -1.34 -8.05 -2.29
N GLU A 191 -0.41 -8.40 -3.16
CA GLU A 191 0.64 -9.42 -2.97
C GLU A 191 0.18 -10.72 -2.27
N PRO A 192 -0.86 -11.40 -2.76
CA PRO A 192 -1.23 -12.69 -2.19
C PRO A 192 -0.11 -13.71 -2.44
N THR A 193 0.16 -14.57 -1.45
CA THR A 193 1.21 -15.57 -1.60
C THR A 193 0.70 -17.00 -1.46
N GLU A 194 1.36 -17.90 -2.18
CA GLU A 194 1.10 -19.34 -2.16
C GLU A 194 2.20 -20.16 -1.47
N VAL A 195 3.17 -19.46 -0.83
CA VAL A 195 4.33 -20.16 -0.25
C VAL A 195 4.05 -20.89 1.06
N PHE A 196 2.89 -20.66 1.66
CA PHE A 196 2.51 -21.29 2.92
C PHE A 196 1.65 -22.54 2.73
N GLU A 197 1.75 -23.49 3.68
CA GLU A 197 0.95 -24.70 3.66
C GLU A 197 -0.55 -24.38 3.62
N GLY A 198 -1.29 -25.08 2.75
CA GLY A 198 -2.72 -24.86 2.51
C GLY A 198 -3.05 -23.71 1.55
N THR A 199 -2.07 -22.89 1.18
CA THR A 199 -2.25 -21.82 0.19
C THR A 199 -1.61 -22.23 -1.13
N THR A 200 -2.41 -22.30 -2.18
CA THR A 200 -1.96 -22.62 -3.55
C THR A 200 -2.50 -21.59 -4.52
N THR A 201 -1.86 -21.45 -5.67
CA THR A 201 -2.37 -20.62 -6.77
C THR A 201 -3.85 -20.88 -7.07
N LYS A 202 -4.29 -22.14 -6.97
CA LYS A 202 -5.69 -22.50 -7.18
C LYS A 202 -6.60 -21.90 -6.13
N VAL A 203 -6.22 -21.95 -4.85
CA VAL A 203 -7.00 -21.37 -3.74
C VAL A 203 -7.10 -19.86 -3.89
N VAL A 204 -6.00 -19.19 -4.22
CA VAL A 204 -5.99 -17.74 -4.48
C VAL A 204 -6.98 -17.39 -5.61
N HIS A 205 -6.94 -18.13 -6.71
CA HIS A 205 -7.86 -17.90 -7.84
C HIS A 205 -9.33 -18.18 -7.46
N GLU A 206 -9.60 -19.16 -6.60
CA GLU A 206 -10.96 -19.43 -6.11
C GLU A 206 -11.49 -18.30 -5.23
N VAL A 207 -10.62 -17.68 -4.42
CA VAL A 207 -10.99 -16.49 -3.64
C VAL A 207 -11.22 -15.29 -4.58
N TYR A 208 -10.35 -15.06 -5.54
CA TYR A 208 -10.56 -14.04 -6.57
C TYR A 208 -11.89 -14.21 -7.31
N ASP A 209 -12.22 -15.43 -7.71
CA ASP A 209 -13.47 -15.73 -8.40
C ASP A 209 -14.70 -15.46 -7.53
N LYS A 210 -14.63 -15.75 -6.24
CA LYS A 210 -15.70 -15.42 -5.30
C LYS A 210 -15.89 -13.91 -5.17
N ILE A 211 -14.82 -13.15 -5.01
CA ILE A 211 -14.87 -11.68 -4.92
C ILE A 211 -15.42 -11.10 -6.22
N TYR A 212 -14.87 -11.53 -7.37
CA TYR A 212 -15.31 -11.08 -8.68
C TYR A 212 -16.84 -11.30 -8.90
N LYS A 213 -17.32 -12.51 -8.66
CA LYS A 213 -18.74 -12.83 -8.81
C LYS A 213 -19.62 -12.00 -7.90
N SER A 214 -19.20 -11.83 -6.67
CA SER A 214 -19.91 -11.04 -5.66
C SER A 214 -20.08 -9.58 -6.06
N ILE A 215 -19.02 -8.95 -6.60
CA ILE A 215 -19.07 -7.59 -7.14
C ILE A 215 -20.00 -7.53 -8.36
N ARG A 216 -19.89 -8.48 -9.31
CA ARG A 216 -20.70 -8.51 -10.52
C ARG A 216 -22.19 -8.80 -10.26
N GLU A 217 -22.52 -9.53 -9.20
CA GLU A 217 -23.90 -9.72 -8.74
C GLU A 217 -24.57 -8.42 -8.27
N LYS A 218 -23.78 -7.39 -7.92
CA LYS A 218 -24.25 -6.03 -7.61
C LYS A 218 -24.41 -5.15 -8.86
N GLU A 219 -24.27 -5.72 -10.05
CA GLU A 219 -24.26 -4.98 -11.34
C GLU A 219 -23.14 -3.94 -11.44
N ASP A 220 -22.15 -4.01 -10.56
CA ASP A 220 -20.99 -3.13 -10.55
C ASP A 220 -20.03 -3.49 -11.69
N GLN A 221 -19.75 -2.50 -12.55
CA GLN A 221 -18.91 -2.65 -13.74
C GLN A 221 -17.54 -2.02 -13.61
N HIS A 222 -17.11 -1.61 -12.42
CA HIS A 222 -15.70 -1.16 -12.24
C HIS A 222 -14.73 -2.23 -12.73
N VAL A 223 -13.59 -1.80 -13.23
CA VAL A 223 -12.47 -2.71 -13.53
C VAL A 223 -12.07 -3.40 -12.24
N ILE A 224 -11.80 -4.70 -12.29
CA ILE A 224 -11.26 -5.46 -11.17
C ILE A 224 -9.83 -5.83 -11.51
N THR A 225 -8.89 -5.43 -10.64
CA THR A 225 -7.48 -5.77 -10.76
C THR A 225 -7.18 -7.00 -9.93
N PHE A 226 -6.51 -7.97 -10.55
CA PHE A 226 -5.97 -9.15 -9.89
C PHE A 226 -4.46 -9.10 -9.91
N GLU A 227 -3.85 -9.20 -8.75
CA GLU A 227 -2.41 -9.23 -8.62
C GLU A 227 -1.86 -10.65 -8.71
N ALA A 228 -0.70 -10.80 -9.34
CA ALA A 228 0.02 -12.05 -9.39
C ALA A 228 0.72 -12.34 -8.05
N CYS A 229 0.76 -13.61 -7.67
CA CYS A 229 1.61 -14.06 -6.56
C CYS A 229 3.09 -13.96 -6.95
N TRP A 230 3.60 -12.74 -7.10
CA TRP A 230 4.98 -12.35 -7.46
C TRP A 230 5.52 -12.82 -8.82
N THR A 231 4.75 -13.57 -9.61
CA THR A 231 5.19 -14.02 -10.93
C THR A 231 4.04 -14.05 -11.93
N PHE A 232 4.32 -13.70 -13.19
CA PHE A 232 3.32 -13.61 -14.26
C PHE A 232 2.54 -14.89 -14.53
N ASP A 233 3.12 -16.04 -14.24
CA ASP A 233 2.49 -17.32 -14.47
C ASP A 233 1.47 -17.71 -13.38
N LYS A 234 1.29 -16.86 -12.38
CA LYS A 234 0.36 -17.09 -11.28
C LYS A 234 -1.05 -16.55 -11.53
N LEU A 235 -1.27 -15.80 -12.59
CA LEU A 235 -2.62 -15.37 -12.99
C LEU A 235 -3.19 -16.31 -14.07
N PRO A 236 -4.48 -16.68 -13.96
CA PRO A 236 -5.08 -17.64 -14.89
C PRO A 236 -5.54 -16.93 -16.16
N ASN A 237 -5.83 -17.73 -17.22
CA ASN A 237 -6.60 -17.19 -18.34
C ASN A 237 -7.99 -16.75 -17.84
N PRO A 238 -8.39 -15.47 -18.00
CA PRO A 238 -9.66 -14.97 -17.48
C PRO A 238 -10.88 -15.72 -18.05
N LYS A 239 -10.78 -16.23 -19.27
CA LYS A 239 -11.83 -17.05 -19.89
C LYS A 239 -12.14 -18.33 -19.12
N LYS A 240 -11.17 -18.84 -18.34
CA LYS A 240 -11.37 -20.04 -17.50
C LYS A 240 -12.44 -19.81 -16.42
N TYR A 241 -12.52 -18.58 -15.92
CA TYR A 241 -13.46 -18.17 -14.87
C TYR A 241 -14.61 -17.32 -15.39
N GLY A 242 -14.59 -16.93 -16.68
CA GLY A 242 -15.55 -16.00 -17.26
C GLY A 242 -15.38 -14.57 -16.78
N TRP A 243 -14.16 -14.18 -16.40
CA TRP A 243 -13.87 -12.82 -15.96
C TRP A 243 -13.84 -11.87 -17.14
N GLU A 244 -14.59 -10.79 -17.03
CA GLU A 244 -14.68 -9.69 -18.00
C GLU A 244 -14.38 -8.36 -17.29
N ASN A 245 -13.91 -7.38 -18.03
CA ASN A 245 -13.53 -6.05 -17.52
C ASN A 245 -12.54 -6.14 -16.35
N VAL A 246 -11.43 -6.82 -16.57
CA VAL A 246 -10.38 -7.07 -15.58
C VAL A 246 -9.05 -6.55 -16.05
N GLN A 247 -8.17 -6.28 -15.10
CA GLN A 247 -6.78 -5.87 -15.28
C GLN A 247 -5.89 -6.80 -14.47
N TYR A 248 -4.66 -7.02 -14.93
CA TYR A 248 -3.65 -7.79 -14.19
C TYR A 248 -2.57 -6.87 -13.65
N GLU A 249 -2.16 -7.11 -12.42
CA GLU A 249 -1.18 -6.32 -11.71
C GLU A 249 0.08 -7.13 -11.39
N TYR A 250 1.22 -6.42 -11.44
CA TYR A 250 2.53 -6.97 -11.15
C TYR A 250 3.37 -5.94 -10.42
N HIS A 251 4.21 -6.41 -9.48
CA HIS A 251 5.20 -5.59 -8.80
C HIS A 251 6.60 -5.87 -9.35
N TRP A 252 7.32 -4.81 -9.73
CA TRP A 252 8.59 -4.93 -10.42
C TRP A 252 9.74 -4.36 -9.59
N TYR A 253 10.25 -5.19 -8.66
CA TYR A 253 11.41 -4.88 -7.84
C TYR A 253 12.60 -5.76 -8.22
N ASN A 254 13.73 -5.15 -8.55
CA ASN A 254 14.97 -5.88 -8.82
C ASN A 254 15.91 -5.81 -7.61
N PHE A 255 15.60 -6.55 -6.56
CA PHE A 255 16.48 -6.64 -5.37
C PHE A 255 17.79 -7.40 -5.64
N SER A 256 17.96 -7.99 -6.82
CA SER A 256 19.15 -8.70 -7.26
C SER A 256 19.94 -7.91 -8.30
N HIS A 257 19.80 -6.59 -8.39
CA HIS A 257 20.41 -5.76 -9.43
C HIS A 257 21.93 -5.86 -9.49
N ASP A 258 22.61 -6.17 -8.38
CA ASP A 258 24.05 -6.44 -8.35
C ASP A 258 24.45 -7.69 -9.15
N PHE A 259 23.55 -8.64 -9.34
CA PHE A 259 23.75 -9.89 -10.07
C PHE A 259 22.98 -9.96 -11.40
N ILE A 260 21.82 -9.31 -11.46
CA ILE A 260 20.92 -9.29 -12.61
C ILE A 260 20.77 -7.82 -13.06
N PRO A 261 21.52 -7.37 -14.08
CA PRO A 261 21.40 -6.01 -14.58
C PRO A 261 19.96 -5.66 -14.99
N TYR A 262 19.54 -4.43 -14.77
CA TYR A 262 18.20 -3.95 -15.10
C TYR A 262 17.74 -4.24 -16.53
N PRO A 263 18.54 -4.06 -17.59
CA PRO A 263 18.13 -4.41 -18.95
C PRO A 263 17.72 -5.87 -19.11
N LEU A 264 18.45 -6.79 -18.45
CA LEU A 264 18.13 -8.22 -18.48
C LEU A 264 16.85 -8.51 -17.67
N TYR A 265 16.69 -7.85 -16.52
CA TYR A 265 15.49 -7.92 -15.69
C TYR A 265 14.25 -7.50 -16.48
N TYR A 266 14.28 -6.33 -17.13
CA TYR A 266 13.16 -5.84 -17.95
C TYR A 266 12.84 -6.75 -19.13
N ALA A 267 13.88 -7.24 -19.81
CA ALA A 267 13.67 -8.17 -20.93
C ALA A 267 12.97 -9.44 -20.49
N TYR A 268 13.32 -9.96 -19.31
CA TYR A 268 12.66 -11.13 -18.74
C TYR A 268 11.19 -10.84 -18.36
N GLN A 269 10.95 -9.75 -17.64
CA GLN A 269 9.61 -9.35 -17.21
C GLN A 269 8.69 -9.10 -18.42
N ASP A 270 9.17 -8.37 -19.42
CA ASP A 270 8.41 -8.10 -20.65
C ASP A 270 8.09 -9.38 -21.42
N MET A 271 9.07 -10.27 -21.55
CA MET A 271 8.88 -11.57 -22.23
C MET A 271 7.81 -12.41 -21.51
N MET A 272 7.88 -12.50 -20.18
CA MET A 272 6.92 -13.26 -19.38
C MET A 272 5.51 -12.67 -19.50
N ASN A 273 5.39 -11.36 -19.39
CA ASN A 273 4.10 -10.68 -19.51
C ASN A 273 3.50 -10.87 -20.90
N MET A 274 4.26 -10.63 -21.97
CA MET A 274 3.77 -10.83 -23.34
C MET A 274 3.31 -12.25 -23.62
N GLY A 275 3.97 -13.24 -23.02
CA GLY A 275 3.63 -14.65 -23.22
C GLY A 275 2.40 -15.11 -22.42
N ARG A 276 2.03 -14.43 -21.34
CA ARG A 276 1.09 -14.97 -20.34
C ARG A 276 0.03 -14.01 -19.82
N ASN A 277 -0.04 -12.76 -20.29
CA ASN A 277 -1.05 -11.81 -19.86
C ASN A 277 -2.44 -12.05 -20.49
N TYR A 278 -2.56 -13.01 -21.39
CA TYR A 278 -3.82 -13.36 -22.06
C TYR A 278 -4.55 -12.18 -22.73
N ASN A 279 -3.80 -11.15 -23.12
CA ASN A 279 -4.33 -9.92 -23.71
C ASN A 279 -5.18 -9.08 -22.75
N VAL A 280 -4.89 -9.20 -21.45
CA VAL A 280 -5.50 -8.39 -20.38
C VAL A 280 -4.67 -7.11 -20.21
N PRO A 281 -5.28 -5.94 -19.96
CA PRO A 281 -4.54 -4.73 -19.58
C PRO A 281 -3.65 -4.96 -18.36
N VAL A 282 -2.49 -4.28 -18.32
CA VAL A 282 -1.49 -4.47 -17.29
C VAL A 282 -1.29 -3.19 -16.48
N LEU A 283 -1.25 -3.35 -15.16
CA LEU A 283 -0.80 -2.37 -14.20
C LEU A 283 0.53 -2.84 -13.59
N ILE A 284 1.56 -2.02 -13.63
CA ILE A 284 2.73 -2.18 -12.79
C ILE A 284 2.42 -1.42 -11.50
N GLY A 285 1.86 -2.12 -10.51
CA GLY A 285 1.28 -1.52 -9.31
C GLY A 285 2.31 -1.00 -8.34
N GLU A 286 3.48 -1.64 -8.31
CA GLU A 286 4.57 -1.19 -7.48
C GLU A 286 5.91 -1.37 -8.17
N PHE A 287 6.75 -0.35 -8.08
CA PHE A 287 8.16 -0.39 -8.48
C PHE A 287 8.92 0.80 -7.95
N THR A 288 10.22 0.64 -7.79
CA THR A 288 11.20 1.71 -7.62
C THR A 288 12.56 1.22 -8.12
N TYR A 289 13.38 2.14 -8.57
CA TYR A 289 14.76 1.85 -9.00
C TYR A 289 15.76 2.72 -8.25
N PHE A 290 15.35 3.24 -7.12
CA PHE A 290 16.18 4.04 -6.21
C PHE A 290 16.95 5.14 -6.95
N GLU A 291 18.28 5.17 -6.84
CA GLU A 291 19.15 6.15 -7.51
C GLU A 291 19.53 5.79 -8.95
N GLU A 292 19.06 4.64 -9.46
CA GLU A 292 19.42 4.10 -10.78
C GLU A 292 18.65 4.79 -11.91
N LYS A 293 19.08 6.01 -12.29
CA LYS A 293 18.40 6.87 -13.27
C LYS A 293 18.18 6.22 -14.64
N ASP A 294 19.14 5.43 -15.12
CA ASP A 294 19.00 4.72 -16.38
C ASP A 294 17.92 3.63 -16.29
N ALA A 295 17.79 2.95 -15.14
CA ALA A 295 16.76 1.97 -14.91
C ALA A 295 15.36 2.59 -14.93
N TRP A 296 15.17 3.76 -14.31
CA TRP A 296 13.93 4.52 -14.38
C TRP A 296 13.53 4.85 -15.82
N LYS A 297 14.48 5.34 -16.61
CA LYS A 297 14.25 5.69 -18.01
C LYS A 297 13.86 4.48 -18.84
N ASP A 298 14.63 3.41 -18.76
CA ASP A 298 14.38 2.16 -19.49
C ASP A 298 12.99 1.58 -19.14
N ALA A 299 12.60 1.65 -17.86
CA ALA A 299 11.28 1.21 -17.42
C ALA A 299 10.16 2.06 -18.02
N PHE A 300 10.25 3.39 -17.96
CA PHE A 300 9.23 4.27 -18.55
C PHE A 300 9.13 4.11 -20.06
N ASP A 301 10.25 3.95 -20.77
CA ASP A 301 10.25 3.67 -22.21
C ASP A 301 9.55 2.35 -22.53
N LEU A 302 9.77 1.33 -21.69
CA LEU A 302 9.10 0.05 -21.82
C LEU A 302 7.60 0.16 -21.51
N PHE A 303 7.21 0.81 -20.44
CA PHE A 303 5.80 0.99 -20.06
C PHE A 303 5.03 1.74 -21.16
N LYS A 304 5.62 2.81 -21.70
CA LYS A 304 5.06 3.57 -22.84
C LYS A 304 4.94 2.68 -24.08
N LYS A 305 5.98 1.91 -24.44
CA LYS A 305 6.00 1.01 -25.59
C LYS A 305 4.92 -0.07 -25.48
N ARG A 306 4.64 -0.56 -24.29
CA ARG A 306 3.68 -1.63 -24.01
C ARG A 306 2.29 -1.17 -23.61
N ASN A 307 2.12 0.13 -23.43
CA ASN A 307 0.90 0.73 -22.91
C ASN A 307 0.51 0.16 -21.52
N TYR A 308 1.53 -0.02 -20.65
CA TYR A 308 1.32 -0.41 -19.27
C TYR A 308 0.95 0.81 -18.45
N SER A 309 -0.08 0.68 -17.61
CA SER A 309 -0.33 1.61 -16.52
C SER A 309 0.67 1.35 -15.40
N PHE A 310 0.95 2.36 -14.57
CA PHE A 310 1.89 2.19 -13.46
C PHE A 310 1.55 3.08 -12.27
N THR A 311 1.95 2.63 -11.08
CA THR A 311 1.98 3.40 -9.84
C THR A 311 3.33 3.19 -9.14
N VAL A 312 3.98 4.29 -8.77
CA VAL A 312 5.30 4.24 -8.10
C VAL A 312 5.11 3.91 -6.62
N TRP A 313 5.87 2.99 -6.10
CA TRP A 313 5.96 2.74 -4.67
C TRP A 313 7.19 3.43 -4.09
N SER A 314 7.02 4.46 -3.27
CA SER A 314 5.75 5.01 -2.83
C SER A 314 5.75 6.54 -2.99
N TYR A 315 4.66 7.19 -2.62
CA TYR A 315 4.57 8.65 -2.69
C TYR A 315 5.41 9.33 -1.61
N LYS A 316 5.25 8.91 -0.33
CA LYS A 316 6.00 9.44 0.81
C LYS A 316 6.60 8.34 1.66
N VAL A 317 7.81 8.56 2.14
CA VAL A 317 8.47 7.72 3.15
C VAL A 317 9.22 8.57 4.16
N THR A 318 9.58 7.98 5.28
CA THR A 318 10.47 8.61 6.27
C THR A 318 11.88 8.05 6.16
N THR A 319 12.89 8.85 6.55
CA THR A 319 14.27 8.40 6.73
C THR A 319 14.64 8.38 8.21
N PRO A 320 15.64 7.59 8.60
CA PRO A 320 16.28 6.54 7.84
C PRO A 320 15.31 5.38 7.60
N GLY A 321 15.19 4.96 6.35
CA GLY A 321 14.51 3.73 5.99
C GLY A 321 15.46 2.53 6.12
N TRP A 322 14.93 1.34 5.89
CA TRP A 322 15.73 0.11 5.86
C TRP A 322 16.82 0.13 4.79
N TRP A 323 16.63 0.92 3.76
CA TRP A 323 17.60 1.20 2.69
C TRP A 323 17.99 2.67 2.75
N THR A 324 19.25 2.97 2.51
CA THR A 324 19.79 4.34 2.52
C THR A 324 19.26 5.21 1.38
N SER A 325 18.64 4.61 0.37
CA SER A 325 18.02 5.26 -0.77
C SER A 325 16.53 5.45 -0.55
N SER A 326 15.99 6.48 -1.17
CA SER A 326 14.59 6.82 -1.02
C SER A 326 13.66 5.88 -1.79
N TRP A 327 12.75 5.25 -1.09
CA TRP A 327 11.63 4.54 -1.66
C TRP A 327 10.50 5.47 -2.12
N GLY A 328 10.50 6.71 -1.66
CA GLY A 328 9.45 7.67 -1.93
C GLY A 328 9.75 8.62 -3.08
N ILE A 329 8.69 9.17 -3.66
CA ILE A 329 8.77 10.38 -4.47
C ILE A 329 9.18 11.57 -3.58
N LEU A 330 8.61 11.62 -2.39
CA LEU A 330 8.97 12.55 -1.31
C LEU A 330 9.54 11.79 -0.11
N THR A 331 10.52 12.40 0.56
CA THR A 331 11.16 11.80 1.74
C THR A 331 11.12 12.79 2.90
N ALA A 332 10.47 12.41 3.99
CA ALA A 332 10.56 13.13 5.26
C ALA A 332 11.87 12.77 5.94
N CYS A 333 12.80 13.72 5.98
CA CYS A 333 14.10 13.54 6.64
C CYS A 333 13.93 13.67 8.15
N LEU A 334 13.74 12.54 8.83
CA LEU A 334 13.78 12.49 10.29
C LEU A 334 15.25 12.52 10.71
N ASN A 335 15.65 13.53 11.47
CA ASN A 335 16.96 13.57 12.13
C ASN A 335 16.94 12.63 13.34
N LEU A 336 16.88 11.32 13.09
CA LEU A 336 16.99 10.33 14.16
C LEU A 336 18.44 10.24 14.61
N ASN A 337 18.87 11.26 15.35
CA ASN A 337 20.24 11.34 15.82
C ASN A 337 20.31 10.80 17.25
N VAL A 338 21.18 9.83 17.43
CA VAL A 338 21.42 9.20 18.73
C VAL A 338 22.02 10.16 19.76
N GLU A 339 22.77 11.16 19.30
CA GLU A 339 23.38 12.16 20.21
C GLU A 339 22.30 13.13 20.76
N THR A 340 21.22 13.35 20.04
CA THR A 340 20.10 14.19 20.45
C THR A 340 18.92 13.41 21.02
N GLU A 341 19.01 12.06 21.07
CA GLU A 341 17.92 11.17 21.47
C GLU A 341 16.61 11.38 20.66
N GLU A 342 16.71 11.95 19.47
CA GLU A 342 15.54 12.11 18.61
C GLU A 342 15.14 10.75 18.03
N THR A 343 14.06 10.20 18.54
CA THR A 343 13.50 8.90 18.13
C THR A 343 12.22 9.11 17.35
N LYS A 344 11.77 8.06 16.62
CA LYS A 344 10.39 7.99 16.13
C LYS A 344 9.43 8.07 17.32
N CYS A 345 8.20 8.48 17.08
CA CYS A 345 7.18 8.54 18.12
C CYS A 345 6.83 7.14 18.62
N ASN A 346 7.07 6.86 19.90
CA ASN A 346 6.65 5.61 20.53
C ASN A 346 5.15 5.64 20.79
N VAL A 347 4.39 4.93 19.97
CA VAL A 347 2.91 4.91 20.03
C VAL A 347 2.35 4.40 21.35
N ALA A 348 3.12 3.61 22.12
CA ALA A 348 2.67 3.06 23.40
C ALA A 348 2.79 4.05 24.59
N THR A 349 3.52 5.15 24.44
CA THR A 349 3.83 6.03 25.57
C THR A 349 3.74 7.52 25.25
N CYS A 350 3.79 7.93 23.99
CA CYS A 350 3.81 9.34 23.61
C CYS A 350 2.53 10.08 24.04
N THR A 351 2.67 11.37 24.26
CA THR A 351 1.55 12.29 24.39
C THR A 351 0.98 12.64 23.01
N PHE A 352 -0.23 13.19 22.97
CA PHE A 352 -0.82 13.63 21.69
C PHE A 352 0.01 14.75 21.01
N ASP A 353 0.62 15.63 21.80
CA ASP A 353 1.45 16.70 21.24
C ASP A 353 2.75 16.16 20.62
N GLU A 354 3.39 15.16 21.24
CA GLU A 354 4.55 14.47 20.65
C GLU A 354 4.16 13.71 19.38
N PHE A 355 3.01 13.04 19.38
CA PHE A 355 2.46 12.35 18.21
C PHE A 355 2.22 13.34 17.06
N LYS A 356 1.53 14.45 17.31
CA LYS A 356 1.29 15.50 16.31
C LYS A 356 2.60 16.09 15.76
N ALA A 357 3.53 16.44 16.64
CA ALA A 357 4.82 17.00 16.23
C ALA A 357 5.62 16.04 15.33
N MET A 358 5.49 14.74 15.55
CA MET A 358 6.13 13.74 14.70
C MET A 358 5.38 13.56 13.38
N CYS A 359 4.04 13.53 13.40
CA CYS A 359 3.22 13.48 12.19
C CYS A 359 3.42 14.72 11.29
N ASP A 360 3.62 15.90 11.87
CA ASP A 360 3.86 17.12 11.09
C ASP A 360 5.12 17.04 10.23
N LYS A 361 6.10 16.22 10.61
CA LYS A 361 7.34 16.04 9.83
C LYS A 361 7.14 15.34 8.48
N VAL A 362 6.00 14.68 8.26
CA VAL A 362 5.68 14.02 6.97
C VAL A 362 4.82 14.88 6.05
N LYS A 363 4.47 16.09 6.44
CA LYS A 363 3.77 17.03 5.54
C LYS A 363 4.65 17.35 4.33
N SER A 364 4.05 17.53 3.15
CA SER A 364 4.81 17.66 1.89
C SER A 364 5.77 18.83 1.87
N ASP A 365 5.46 19.92 2.55
CA ASP A 365 6.33 21.10 2.67
C ASP A 365 7.56 20.84 3.56
N GLN A 366 7.55 19.78 4.36
CA GLN A 366 8.67 19.30 5.20
C GLN A 366 9.50 18.22 4.49
N CYS A 367 9.02 17.70 3.36
CA CYS A 367 9.66 16.60 2.66
C CYS A 367 10.66 17.08 1.60
N GLN A 368 11.72 16.31 1.40
CA GLN A 368 12.66 16.48 0.29
C GLN A 368 12.20 15.69 -0.93
N LYS A 369 12.50 16.20 -2.12
CA LYS A 369 12.29 15.50 -3.39
C LYS A 369 13.39 14.49 -3.60
N ALA A 370 13.01 13.23 -3.79
CA ALA A 370 13.96 12.15 -4.06
C ALA A 370 14.27 12.02 -5.56
N THR A 371 15.18 11.11 -5.92
CA THR A 371 15.48 10.78 -7.33
C THR A 371 14.22 10.38 -8.09
N ALA A 372 13.33 9.60 -7.48
CA ALA A 372 12.05 9.23 -8.08
C ALA A 372 11.21 10.46 -8.52
N TYR A 373 11.22 11.56 -7.75
CA TYR A 373 10.54 12.79 -8.15
C TYR A 373 11.04 13.33 -9.48
N GLU A 374 12.37 13.44 -9.65
CA GLU A 374 12.99 13.94 -10.88
C GLU A 374 12.70 13.01 -12.06
N MET A 375 12.80 11.71 -11.84
CA MET A 375 12.59 10.72 -12.90
C MET A 375 11.15 10.68 -13.37
N VAL A 376 10.19 10.69 -12.45
CA VAL A 376 8.75 10.75 -12.77
C VAL A 376 8.41 12.05 -13.51
N LYS A 377 8.93 13.20 -13.05
CA LYS A 377 8.70 14.51 -13.68
C LYS A 377 9.22 14.57 -15.12
N ASN A 378 10.34 13.93 -15.41
CA ASN A 378 11.02 14.00 -16.69
C ASN A 378 10.76 12.78 -17.59
N ARG A 379 9.84 11.88 -17.24
CA ARG A 379 9.61 10.58 -17.93
C ARG A 379 9.19 10.70 -19.41
N ASN A 380 8.73 11.87 -19.82
CA ASN A 380 8.29 12.14 -21.20
C ASN A 380 9.32 12.90 -22.04
N ASN A 381 10.51 13.23 -21.47
CA ASN A 381 11.55 14.05 -22.13
C ASN A 381 12.66 13.18 -22.78
#